data_bd8fbf1fbf3a348f8c639e27ff5dd39e
#
_entry.id   bd8fbf1fbf3a348f8c639e27ff5dd39e
#
_cell.length_a   1.000
_cell.length_b   1.000
_cell.length_c   1.000
_cell.angle_alpha   90.00
_cell.angle_beta   90.00
_cell.angle_gamma   90.00
#
_symmetry.space_group_name_H-M   'P 1'
#
loop_
_entity.id
_entity.type
_entity.pdbx_description
1 polymer ?
#
loop_
_entity_poly.entity_id
_entity_poly.type
_entity_poly.pdbx_seq_one_letter_code
_entity_poly.pdbx_strand_id
1 'polypeptide(L)'
;PNGDVEPCVFIHYSGANIKEVDLLTALKQPLFMAYRENQPFNCNHLKPCPMLENPEILQRMVHETKAHSTDLQSPESVEHLCGKCAEYAKNWDVRAQELWQKDRNNK
;
A
#
# COMPACT_ATOMS: atom_id res chain seq x y z
N PRO A 1 1.58 -18.49 2.91
CA PRO A 1 1.33 -19.94 3.02
C PRO A 1 -0.10 -20.34 2.69
N ASN A 2 -1.06 -19.41 2.81
CA ASN A 2 -2.47 -19.67 2.53
C ASN A 2 -2.80 -19.66 1.02
N GLY A 3 -1.87 -19.21 0.18
CA GLY A 3 -2.10 -19.05 -1.25
C GLY A 3 -2.62 -17.67 -1.63
N ASP A 4 -2.82 -16.76 -0.69
CA ASP A 4 -3.21 -15.38 -0.98
C ASP A 4 -2.06 -14.64 -1.67
N VAL A 5 -2.38 -13.92 -2.74
CA VAL A 5 -1.39 -13.16 -3.51
C VAL A 5 -1.44 -11.70 -3.06
N GLU A 6 -0.33 -11.24 -2.51
CA GLU A 6 -0.21 -9.91 -1.89
C GLU A 6 0.65 -8.97 -2.73
N PRO A 7 0.39 -7.65 -2.70
CA PRO A 7 1.14 -6.69 -3.52
C PRO A 7 2.55 -6.40 -3.00
N CYS A 8 2.79 -6.64 -1.72
CA CYS A 8 4.07 -6.33 -1.07
C CYS A 8 4.26 -7.27 0.12
N VAL A 9 5.51 -7.57 0.45
CA VAL A 9 5.84 -8.46 1.58
C VAL A 9 5.34 -7.91 2.92
N PHE A 10 5.10 -6.61 3.02
CA PHE A 10 4.61 -5.96 4.24
C PHE A 10 3.13 -5.59 4.21
N ILE A 11 2.46 -5.78 3.09
CA ILE A 11 1.04 -5.43 2.93
C ILE A 11 0.23 -6.72 2.85
N HIS A 12 -0.40 -7.08 3.95
CA HIS A 12 -1.10 -8.37 4.13
C HIS A 12 -2.59 -8.25 3.82
N TYR A 13 -2.88 -7.80 2.58
CA TYR A 13 -4.23 -7.73 2.03
C TYR A 13 -4.25 -8.32 0.64
N SER A 14 -5.34 -8.97 0.28
CA SER A 14 -5.46 -9.64 -1.00
C SER A 14 -6.92 -9.75 -1.44
N GLY A 15 -7.14 -9.83 -2.74
CA GLY A 15 -8.43 -10.16 -3.34
C GLY A 15 -8.39 -11.44 -4.16
N ALA A 16 -7.25 -12.17 -4.17
CA ALA A 16 -7.13 -13.39 -4.97
C ALA A 16 -6.22 -14.43 -4.31
N ASN A 17 -6.56 -15.70 -4.51
CA ASN A 17 -5.84 -16.84 -3.96
C ASN A 17 -5.47 -17.81 -5.10
N ILE A 18 -4.22 -18.23 -5.17
CA ILE A 18 -3.73 -19.12 -6.23
C ILE A 18 -4.35 -20.52 -6.20
N LYS A 19 -5.02 -20.88 -5.11
CA LYS A 19 -5.79 -22.15 -5.04
C LYS A 19 -7.12 -22.06 -5.78
N GLU A 20 -7.60 -20.85 -6.05
CA GLU A 20 -8.90 -20.59 -6.66
C GLU A 20 -8.78 -20.07 -8.09
N VAL A 21 -7.72 -19.31 -8.39
CA VAL A 21 -7.48 -18.69 -9.70
C VAL A 21 -6.04 -18.93 -10.13
N ASP A 22 -5.76 -18.82 -11.43
CA ASP A 22 -4.40 -18.93 -11.93
C ASP A 22 -3.57 -17.67 -11.56
N LEU A 23 -2.26 -17.77 -11.70
CA LEU A 23 -1.34 -16.69 -11.33
C LEU A 23 -1.60 -15.42 -12.13
N LEU A 24 -1.86 -15.54 -13.42
CA LEU A 24 -2.12 -14.35 -14.27
C LEU A 24 -3.36 -13.60 -13.79
N THR A 25 -4.45 -14.34 -13.47
CA THR A 25 -5.66 -13.74 -12.91
C THR A 25 -5.39 -13.09 -11.57
N ALA A 26 -4.62 -13.76 -10.70
CA ALA A 26 -4.24 -13.21 -9.39
C ALA A 26 -3.46 -11.90 -9.52
N LEU A 27 -2.56 -11.80 -10.51
CA LEU A 27 -1.79 -10.57 -10.75
C LEU A 27 -2.63 -9.42 -11.31
N LYS A 28 -3.83 -9.74 -11.80
CA LYS A 28 -4.79 -8.73 -12.29
C LYS A 28 -5.93 -8.47 -11.31
N GLN A 29 -5.79 -8.93 -10.07
CA GLN A 29 -6.82 -8.68 -9.05
C GLN A 29 -7.04 -7.18 -8.83
N PRO A 30 -8.24 -6.77 -8.38
CA PRO A 30 -8.55 -5.35 -8.22
C PRO A 30 -7.54 -4.56 -7.39
N LEU A 31 -7.03 -5.14 -6.29
CA LEU A 31 -6.02 -4.46 -5.46
C LEU A 31 -4.74 -4.19 -6.26
N PHE A 32 -4.28 -5.16 -7.06
CA PHE A 32 -3.07 -4.98 -7.88
C PHE A 32 -3.31 -3.93 -8.98
N MET A 33 -4.50 -3.91 -9.56
CA MET A 33 -4.85 -2.90 -10.57
C MET A 33 -4.91 -1.51 -9.95
N ALA A 34 -5.47 -1.38 -8.76
CA ALA A 34 -5.48 -0.11 -8.03
C ALA A 34 -4.05 0.34 -7.69
N TYR A 35 -3.21 -0.60 -7.30
CA TYR A 35 -1.80 -0.35 -7.03
C TYR A 35 -1.09 0.22 -8.25
N ARG A 36 -1.31 -0.39 -9.41
CA ARG A 36 -0.74 0.05 -10.68
C ARG A 36 -1.26 1.44 -11.08
N GLU A 37 -2.56 1.65 -10.99
CA GLU A 37 -3.21 2.89 -11.44
C GLU A 37 -2.87 4.09 -10.55
N ASN A 38 -2.58 3.86 -9.27
CA ASN A 38 -2.28 4.93 -8.33
C ASN A 38 -0.79 5.27 -8.24
N GLN A 39 0.06 4.60 -8.99
CA GLN A 39 1.49 4.93 -9.00
C GLN A 39 1.76 6.13 -9.91
N PRO A 40 2.69 7.02 -9.52
CA PRO A 40 3.38 7.03 -8.23
C PRO A 40 2.42 7.45 -7.10
N PHE A 41 2.55 6.83 -5.92
CA PHE A 41 1.68 7.10 -4.77
C PHE A 41 1.86 8.50 -4.21
N ASN A 42 2.96 9.15 -4.55
CA ASN A 42 3.22 10.52 -4.17
C ASN A 42 4.13 11.15 -5.23
N CYS A 43 3.88 12.41 -5.57
CA CYS A 43 4.76 13.13 -6.50
C CYS A 43 6.13 13.39 -5.89
N ASN A 44 6.26 13.35 -4.57
CA ASN A 44 7.55 13.36 -3.88
C ASN A 44 8.09 11.93 -3.84
N HIS A 45 9.16 11.67 -4.59
CA HIS A 45 9.72 10.32 -4.71
C HIS A 45 10.43 9.82 -3.45
N LEU A 46 10.56 10.68 -2.43
CA LEU A 46 11.04 10.27 -1.11
C LEU A 46 9.93 9.67 -0.24
N LYS A 47 8.71 9.62 -0.78
CA LYS A 47 7.53 9.04 -0.12
C LYS A 47 6.88 8.00 -1.02
N PRO A 48 7.59 6.91 -1.38
CA PRO A 48 7.09 5.96 -2.38
C PRO A 48 6.10 4.92 -1.85
N CYS A 49 6.06 4.67 -0.55
CA CYS A 49 5.31 3.54 0.01
C CYS A 49 3.85 3.91 0.32
N PRO A 50 2.88 3.12 -0.15
CA PRO A 50 1.46 3.38 0.14
C PRO A 50 1.04 2.96 1.55
N MET A 51 1.92 2.34 2.33
CA MET A 51 1.63 1.98 3.71
C MET A 51 2.35 2.91 4.69
N LEU A 52 3.66 3.00 4.55
CA LEU A 52 4.50 3.67 5.54
C LEU A 52 4.47 5.19 5.40
N GLU A 53 4.49 5.70 4.16
CA GLU A 53 4.53 7.13 3.91
C GLU A 53 3.20 7.72 3.45
N ASN A 54 2.30 6.89 2.90
CA ASN A 54 1.00 7.34 2.37
C ASN A 54 -0.13 6.41 2.81
N PRO A 55 -0.32 6.20 4.13
CA PRO A 55 -1.28 5.20 4.62
C PRO A 55 -2.72 5.44 4.18
N GLU A 56 -3.13 6.69 3.95
CA GLU A 56 -4.46 7.01 3.44
C GLU A 56 -4.70 6.43 2.05
N ILE A 57 -3.65 6.29 1.25
CA ILE A 57 -3.76 5.70 -0.09
C ILE A 57 -4.01 4.19 0.00
N LEU A 58 -3.28 3.50 0.88
CA LEU A 58 -3.51 2.08 1.11
C LEU A 58 -4.92 1.83 1.62
N GLN A 59 -5.35 2.62 2.60
CA GLN A 59 -6.70 2.50 3.17
C GLN A 59 -7.77 2.63 2.08
N ARG A 60 -7.64 3.63 1.21
CA ARG A 60 -8.56 3.85 0.11
C ARG A 60 -8.57 2.67 -0.87
N MET A 61 -7.38 2.19 -1.27
CA MET A 61 -7.28 1.08 -2.21
C MET A 61 -7.90 -0.20 -1.67
N VAL A 62 -7.66 -0.52 -0.40
CA VAL A 62 -8.23 -1.72 0.23
C VAL A 62 -9.75 -1.63 0.29
N HIS A 63 -10.30 -0.46 0.66
CA HIS A 63 -11.74 -0.25 0.70
C HIS A 63 -12.39 -0.32 -0.68
N GLU A 64 -11.84 0.38 -1.66
CA GLU A 64 -12.39 0.42 -3.01
C GLU A 64 -12.38 -0.94 -3.70
N THR A 65 -11.35 -1.74 -3.44
CA THR A 65 -11.20 -3.05 -4.08
C THR A 65 -11.77 -4.20 -3.24
N LYS A 66 -12.23 -3.90 -2.03
CA LYS A 66 -12.79 -4.90 -1.09
C LYS A 66 -11.80 -6.02 -0.78
N ALA A 67 -10.50 -5.73 -0.82
CA ALA A 67 -9.47 -6.67 -0.43
C ALA A 67 -9.60 -6.99 1.07
N HIS A 68 -9.25 -8.21 1.44
CA HIS A 68 -9.36 -8.69 2.82
C HIS A 68 -7.99 -8.94 3.43
N SER A 69 -7.94 -8.93 4.77
CA SER A 69 -6.74 -9.30 5.51
C SER A 69 -6.38 -10.76 5.23
N THR A 70 -5.10 -11.03 5.02
CA THR A 70 -4.59 -12.38 4.81
C THR A 70 -4.19 -13.07 6.09
N ASP A 71 -4.22 -12.37 7.22
CA ASP A 71 -3.97 -12.95 8.54
C ASP A 71 -5.24 -13.64 9.02
N LEU A 72 -5.22 -14.97 9.02
CA LEU A 72 -6.38 -15.78 9.39
C LEU A 72 -6.59 -15.87 10.89
N GLN A 73 -5.54 -15.71 11.69
CA GLN A 73 -5.62 -15.81 13.15
C GLN A 73 -6.01 -14.49 13.79
N SER A 74 -5.46 -13.40 13.29
CA SER A 74 -5.69 -12.06 13.84
C SER A 74 -5.88 -11.06 12.69
N PRO A 75 -7.02 -11.15 11.96
CA PRO A 75 -7.28 -10.22 10.86
C PRO A 75 -7.17 -8.76 11.34
N GLU A 76 -6.39 -7.97 10.61
CA GLU A 76 -6.19 -6.56 10.94
C GLU A 76 -6.94 -5.70 9.93
N SER A 77 -7.79 -4.78 10.42
CA SER A 77 -8.43 -3.83 9.53
C SER A 77 -7.38 -2.86 8.96
N VAL A 78 -7.61 -2.40 7.74
CA VAL A 78 -6.69 -1.44 7.11
C VAL A 78 -6.65 -0.12 7.88
N GLU A 79 -7.76 0.27 8.53
CA GLU A 79 -7.82 1.45 9.40
C GLU A 79 -6.85 1.33 10.58
N HIS A 80 -6.80 0.16 11.20
CA HIS A 80 -5.91 -0.09 12.33
C HIS A 80 -4.45 -0.03 11.90
N LEU A 81 -4.11 -0.70 10.80
CA LEU A 81 -2.76 -0.67 10.24
C LEU A 81 -2.33 0.74 9.87
N CYS A 82 -3.17 1.44 9.13
CA CYS A 82 -2.85 2.80 8.68
C CYS A 82 -2.77 3.77 9.84
N GLY A 83 -3.56 3.56 10.89
CA GLY A 83 -3.47 4.34 12.12
C GLY A 83 -2.11 4.21 12.79
N LYS A 84 -1.51 3.01 12.76
CA LYS A 84 -0.16 2.80 13.32
C LYS A 84 0.93 3.52 12.52
N CYS A 85 0.70 3.69 11.22
CA CYS A 85 1.68 4.33 10.34
C CYS A 85 1.52 5.85 10.22
N ALA A 86 0.37 6.38 10.64
CA ALA A 86 0.02 7.79 10.39
C ALA A 86 1.01 8.78 11.00
N GLU A 87 1.46 8.54 12.22
CA GLU A 87 2.41 9.43 12.90
C GLU A 87 3.77 9.42 12.21
N TYR A 88 4.27 8.25 11.88
CA TYR A 88 5.53 8.12 11.12
C TYR A 88 5.43 8.84 9.78
N ALA A 89 4.35 8.62 9.04
CA ALA A 89 4.14 9.26 7.75
C ALA A 89 4.14 10.78 7.86
N LYS A 90 3.46 11.31 8.88
CA LYS A 90 3.38 12.75 9.14
C LYS A 90 4.75 13.33 9.47
N ASN A 91 5.50 12.66 10.34
CA ASN A 91 6.83 13.13 10.75
C ASN A 91 7.83 13.09 9.60
N TRP A 92 7.79 12.02 8.81
CA TRP A 92 8.65 11.90 7.63
C TRP A 92 8.29 12.92 6.55
N ASP A 93 6.99 13.21 6.40
CA ASP A 93 6.53 14.15 5.37
C ASP A 93 7.24 15.50 5.45
N VAL A 94 7.35 16.06 6.64
CA VAL A 94 8.03 17.36 6.86
C VAL A 94 9.47 17.29 6.32
N ARG A 95 10.20 16.25 6.71
CA ARG A 95 11.60 16.08 6.30
C ARG A 95 11.73 15.76 4.82
N ALA A 96 10.85 14.92 4.31
CA ALA A 96 10.84 14.54 2.90
C ALA A 96 10.58 15.75 1.99
N GLN A 97 9.66 16.62 2.39
CA GLN A 97 9.38 17.84 1.62
C GLN A 97 10.59 18.78 1.60
N GLU A 98 11.24 18.97 2.72
CA GLU A 98 12.46 19.79 2.79
C GLU A 98 13.55 19.26 1.86
N LEU A 99 13.83 17.97 1.93
CA LEU A 99 14.87 17.34 1.12
C LEU A 99 14.52 17.39 -0.37
N TRP A 100 13.25 17.15 -0.70
CA TRP A 100 12.77 17.17 -2.07
C TRP A 100 12.91 18.56 -2.69
N GLN A 101 12.51 19.60 -1.96
CA GLN A 101 12.63 20.98 -2.42
C GLN A 101 14.09 21.39 -2.59
N LYS A 102 14.94 21.03 -1.62
CA LYS A 102 16.37 21.33 -1.66
C LYS A 102 17.04 20.71 -2.88
N ASP A 103 16.73 19.44 -3.18
CA ASP A 103 17.27 18.74 -4.35
C ASP A 103 16.84 19.42 -5.66
N ARG A 104 15.55 19.77 -5.75
CA ARG A 104 15.02 20.42 -6.95
C ARG A 104 15.60 21.81 -7.17
N ASN A 105 15.84 22.56 -6.09
CA ASN A 105 16.40 23.89 -6.18
C ASN A 105 17.88 23.88 -6.56
N ASN A 106 18.57 22.75 -6.36
CA ASN A 106 19.98 22.58 -6.71
C ASN A 106 20.21 22.04 -8.13
N LYS A 107 19.14 21.79 -8.84
CA LYS A 107 19.19 21.37 -10.27
C LYS A 107 18.88 22.55 -11.19
#